data_b45b36ae5503457569decd0ff1f4e2c0
#
_entry.id   b45b36ae5503457569decd0ff1f4e2c0
#
_cell.length_a   1.000
_cell.length_b   1.000
_cell.length_c   1.000
_cell.angle_alpha   90.00
_cell.angle_beta   90.00
_cell.angle_gamma   90.00
#
_symmetry.space_group_name_H-M   'P 1'
#
loop_
_entity.id
_entity.type
_entity.pdbx_description
1 polymer ?
#
loop_
_entity_poly.entity_id
_entity_poly.type
_entity_poly.pdbx_seq_one_letter_code
_entity_poly.pdbx_strand_id
1 'polypeptide(L)'
;MDVKAASLVDAWNERVRRNPEGRALAYFDGSISAAELDQLSDAFAAALEARGITYGDRIGIQLQNIPQYVIAFLALWKLGAIAVLMNPMYKERELRHLIEDSGARGILADDSLYPATAAAAAGTAVEWILTTSGLEYQRRNDPRIFHSAVPAPSSPDGDMAAWIAEFAGRKPADRTLAHSDVALLAYTSGTTGAPKGAMNTHGNILNVAATCSAWMGLQPGDSVLAVAPLFHITGAVIDAATPLLADTTLVMVNRTDPAVVVDAFAEHQITCTTGSITVFNAIYQVPDAAAAHFASARTLYSGGAPIPPSTVHAFKERFGAYIHNIFGMTETTSAVIGVPPGVQAPVDPASGSLSIGLPLPNVTARIIDAAGNALPFGEQGELELSGPQIVPGYWNNPDATARTMPGGRLRTGDVATMDESGWVYIVDRMKDQINVSGYKVWPREVEDVLYEHPAVYEAAVVGMPDAYRGESVVAYVSLKSGHTATEEELIAFTKERLAAYKYPRSVYVIDDLPKTQTGKIRRRELRKTPKEG
;
A
#
# COMPACT_ATOMS: atom_id res chain seq x y z
N MET A 1 -6.38 -3.24 -22.41
CA MET A 1 -7.80 -3.07 -22.07
C MET A 1 -8.13 -1.60 -22.22
N ASP A 2 -9.03 -1.25 -23.13
CA ASP A 2 -9.40 0.16 -23.30
C ASP A 2 -10.38 0.56 -22.19
N VAL A 3 -10.03 1.54 -21.40
CA VAL A 3 -10.90 2.12 -20.38
C VAL A 3 -11.88 3.07 -21.06
N LYS A 4 -13.16 2.71 -21.13
CA LYS A 4 -14.19 3.49 -21.81
C LYS A 4 -14.69 4.72 -21.02
N ALA A 5 -14.64 4.65 -19.68
CA ALA A 5 -15.07 5.75 -18.83
C ALA A 5 -14.07 6.92 -18.91
N ALA A 6 -14.56 8.15 -19.02
CA ALA A 6 -13.71 9.33 -19.06
C ALA A 6 -13.13 9.71 -17.68
N SER A 7 -13.83 9.32 -16.60
CA SER A 7 -13.43 9.59 -15.22
C SER A 7 -13.84 8.46 -14.27
N LEU A 8 -13.32 8.48 -13.04
CA LEU A 8 -13.76 7.60 -11.95
C LEU A 8 -15.25 7.79 -11.63
N VAL A 9 -15.75 9.00 -11.78
CA VAL A 9 -17.18 9.34 -11.55
C VAL A 9 -18.05 8.67 -12.61
N ASP A 10 -17.64 8.69 -13.89
CA ASP A 10 -18.39 8.02 -14.95
C ASP A 10 -18.44 6.51 -14.74
N ALA A 11 -17.32 5.90 -14.35
CA ALA A 11 -17.26 4.48 -14.05
C ALA A 11 -18.12 4.11 -12.82
N TRP A 12 -18.12 4.94 -11.78
CA TRP A 12 -18.98 4.78 -10.62
C TRP A 12 -20.45 4.89 -10.99
N ASN A 13 -20.84 5.93 -11.72
CA ASN A 13 -22.21 6.15 -12.18
C ASN A 13 -22.71 4.98 -13.04
N GLU A 14 -21.83 4.38 -13.86
CA GLU A 14 -22.15 3.18 -14.65
C GLU A 14 -22.47 1.99 -13.74
N ARG A 15 -21.67 1.78 -12.67
CA ARG A 15 -21.93 0.73 -11.69
C ARG A 15 -23.28 0.94 -10.97
N VAL A 16 -23.52 2.15 -10.46
CA VAL A 16 -24.78 2.47 -9.76
C VAL A 16 -26.00 2.23 -10.65
N ARG A 17 -25.93 2.65 -11.92
CA ARG A 17 -27.01 2.38 -12.89
C ARG A 17 -27.21 0.89 -13.15
N ARG A 18 -26.14 0.11 -13.22
CA ARG A 18 -26.20 -1.32 -13.52
C ARG A 18 -26.71 -2.16 -12.34
N ASN A 19 -26.29 -1.84 -11.13
CA ASN A 19 -26.62 -2.60 -9.92
C ASN A 19 -26.75 -1.70 -8.68
N PRO A 20 -27.83 -0.87 -8.59
CA PRO A 20 -28.00 0.06 -7.48
C PRO A 20 -28.11 -0.59 -6.11
N GLU A 21 -28.76 -1.78 -6.06
CA GLU A 21 -28.95 -2.54 -4.81
C GLU A 21 -27.78 -3.44 -4.46
N GLY A 22 -26.77 -3.53 -5.34
CA GLY A 22 -25.57 -4.33 -5.10
C GLY A 22 -24.82 -3.78 -3.89
N ARG A 23 -24.39 -4.68 -3.00
CA ARG A 23 -23.60 -4.31 -1.82
C ARG A 23 -22.26 -3.72 -2.28
N ALA A 24 -22.04 -2.43 -2.02
CA ALA A 24 -20.81 -1.73 -2.34
C ALA A 24 -19.78 -1.84 -1.22
N LEU A 25 -20.22 -1.65 0.03
CA LEU A 25 -19.38 -1.72 1.21
C LEU A 25 -19.93 -2.73 2.22
N ALA A 26 -19.02 -3.38 2.94
CA ALA A 26 -19.29 -4.06 4.19
C ALA A 26 -18.29 -3.60 5.24
N TYR A 27 -18.77 -3.30 6.43
CA TYR A 27 -17.93 -2.84 7.54
C TYR A 27 -18.42 -3.49 8.82
N PHE A 28 -17.71 -4.50 9.31
CA PHE A 28 -18.18 -5.40 10.36
C PHE A 28 -19.56 -5.97 10.02
N ASP A 29 -20.57 -5.70 10.87
CA ASP A 29 -21.97 -6.11 10.69
C ASP A 29 -22.82 -5.13 9.86
N GLY A 30 -22.24 -4.00 9.45
CA GLY A 30 -22.89 -3.01 8.60
C GLY A 30 -22.66 -3.24 7.11
N SER A 31 -23.57 -2.77 6.28
CA SER A 31 -23.43 -2.79 4.83
C SER A 31 -24.08 -1.57 4.18
N ILE A 32 -23.55 -1.15 3.03
CA ILE A 32 -24.03 -0.01 2.26
C ILE A 32 -24.16 -0.47 0.80
N SER A 33 -25.33 -0.27 0.19
CA SER A 33 -25.57 -0.53 -1.23
C SER A 33 -24.89 0.53 -2.12
N ALA A 34 -24.79 0.27 -3.43
CA ALA A 34 -24.24 1.25 -4.37
C ALA A 34 -25.10 2.52 -4.43
N ALA A 35 -26.42 2.40 -4.39
CA ALA A 35 -27.33 3.55 -4.39
C ALA A 35 -27.22 4.38 -3.10
N GLU A 36 -27.14 3.72 -1.93
CA GLU A 36 -26.94 4.43 -0.65
C GLU A 36 -25.59 5.14 -0.61
N LEU A 37 -24.52 4.50 -1.06
CA LEU A 37 -23.18 5.08 -1.11
C LEU A 37 -23.13 6.28 -2.07
N ASP A 38 -23.84 6.19 -3.19
CA ASP A 38 -23.97 7.30 -4.15
C ASP A 38 -24.70 8.50 -3.51
N GLN A 39 -25.81 8.26 -2.81
CA GLN A 39 -26.56 9.30 -2.11
C GLN A 39 -25.75 9.97 -0.99
N LEU A 40 -25.02 9.18 -0.19
CA LEU A 40 -24.16 9.70 0.87
C LEU A 40 -23.03 10.57 0.30
N SER A 41 -22.41 10.11 -0.78
CA SER A 41 -21.34 10.86 -1.44
C SER A 41 -21.86 12.09 -2.20
N ASP A 42 -23.08 12.06 -2.76
CA ASP A 42 -23.74 13.22 -3.36
C ASP A 42 -24.00 14.30 -2.29
N ALA A 43 -24.60 13.90 -1.15
CA ALA A 43 -24.89 14.83 -0.06
C ALA A 43 -23.61 15.45 0.51
N PHE A 44 -22.57 14.65 0.69
CA PHE A 44 -21.28 15.16 1.19
C PHE A 44 -20.60 16.07 0.15
N ALA A 45 -20.66 15.76 -1.13
CA ALA A 45 -20.15 16.63 -2.19
C ALA A 45 -20.89 17.96 -2.23
N ALA A 46 -22.24 17.95 -2.14
CA ALA A 46 -23.03 19.17 -2.08
C ALA A 46 -22.70 20.01 -0.83
N ALA A 47 -22.44 19.37 0.31
CA ALA A 47 -22.03 20.07 1.53
C ALA A 47 -20.65 20.75 1.38
N LEU A 48 -19.70 20.08 0.73
CA LEU A 48 -18.38 20.63 0.42
C LEU A 48 -18.47 21.78 -0.60
N GLU A 49 -19.28 21.61 -1.67
CA GLU A 49 -19.50 22.65 -2.70
C GLU A 49 -20.12 23.91 -2.09
N ALA A 50 -21.12 23.77 -1.21
CA ALA A 50 -21.74 24.89 -0.50
C ALA A 50 -20.74 25.66 0.40
N ARG A 51 -19.64 25.01 0.80
CA ARG A 51 -18.53 25.59 1.57
C ARG A 51 -17.35 26.04 0.70
N GLY A 52 -17.58 26.15 -0.61
CA GLY A 52 -16.65 26.72 -1.56
C GLY A 52 -15.56 25.76 -2.05
N ILE A 53 -15.67 24.46 -1.80
CA ILE A 53 -14.76 23.45 -2.38
C ILE A 53 -15.14 23.22 -3.84
N THR A 54 -14.16 23.28 -4.71
CA THR A 54 -14.34 23.22 -6.16
C THR A 54 -13.24 22.40 -6.83
N TYR A 55 -13.29 22.33 -8.16
CA TYR A 55 -12.30 21.66 -9.00
C TYR A 55 -10.86 22.08 -8.66
N GLY A 56 -10.01 21.08 -8.48
CA GLY A 56 -8.59 21.26 -8.18
C GLY A 56 -8.27 21.61 -6.72
N ASP A 57 -9.26 21.81 -5.84
CA ASP A 57 -9.01 21.97 -4.40
C ASP A 57 -8.52 20.65 -3.78
N ARG A 58 -7.65 20.75 -2.78
CA ARG A 58 -7.06 19.60 -2.08
C ARG A 58 -7.67 19.48 -0.69
N ILE A 59 -8.17 18.28 -0.39
CA ILE A 59 -8.76 17.94 0.90
C ILE A 59 -8.01 16.75 1.49
N GLY A 60 -7.48 16.93 2.70
CA GLY A 60 -6.81 15.88 3.45
C GLY A 60 -7.80 14.84 3.98
N ILE A 61 -7.47 13.56 3.86
CA ILE A 61 -8.23 12.47 4.48
C ILE A 61 -7.28 11.72 5.43
N GLN A 62 -7.51 11.84 6.73
CA GLN A 62 -6.71 11.26 7.81
C GLN A 62 -7.54 10.22 8.59
N LEU A 63 -7.89 9.14 7.93
CA LEU A 63 -8.78 8.10 8.44
C LEU A 63 -8.15 6.69 8.29
N GLN A 64 -8.62 5.77 9.10
CA GLN A 64 -8.41 4.33 8.92
C GLN A 64 -9.33 3.78 7.79
N ASN A 65 -9.34 2.46 7.57
CA ASN A 65 -10.20 1.81 6.60
C ASN A 65 -11.66 1.76 7.09
N ILE A 66 -12.39 2.85 6.90
CA ILE A 66 -13.79 3.03 7.32
C ILE A 66 -14.66 3.54 6.15
N PRO A 67 -15.99 3.34 6.16
CA PRO A 67 -16.87 3.74 5.07
C PRO A 67 -16.76 5.22 4.69
N GLN A 68 -16.54 6.10 5.65
CA GLN A 68 -16.39 7.53 5.43
C GLN A 68 -15.21 7.89 4.53
N TYR A 69 -14.16 7.05 4.50
CA TYR A 69 -13.05 7.23 3.57
C TYR A 69 -13.53 7.12 2.11
N VAL A 70 -14.36 6.13 1.82
CA VAL A 70 -14.90 5.87 0.48
C VAL A 70 -15.94 6.93 0.10
N ILE A 71 -16.80 7.34 1.05
CA ILE A 71 -17.77 8.45 0.84
C ILE A 71 -17.00 9.73 0.46
N ALA A 72 -15.89 10.02 1.16
CA ALA A 72 -15.05 11.18 0.88
C ALA A 72 -14.38 11.09 -0.50
N PHE A 73 -13.84 9.92 -0.89
CA PHE A 73 -13.28 9.73 -2.23
C PHE A 73 -14.29 10.05 -3.33
N LEU A 74 -15.48 9.44 -3.27
CA LEU A 74 -16.52 9.66 -4.27
C LEU A 74 -16.98 11.12 -4.30
N ALA A 75 -17.16 11.73 -3.12
CA ALA A 75 -17.58 13.13 -3.02
C ALA A 75 -16.56 14.09 -3.65
N LEU A 76 -15.26 13.91 -3.34
CA LEU A 76 -14.19 14.73 -3.89
C LEU A 76 -14.05 14.52 -5.39
N TRP A 77 -14.11 13.28 -5.88
CA TRP A 77 -14.08 13.01 -7.31
C TRP A 77 -15.24 13.64 -8.05
N LYS A 78 -16.47 13.60 -7.51
CA LYS A 78 -17.65 14.29 -8.09
C LYS A 78 -17.45 15.81 -8.23
N LEU A 79 -16.68 16.41 -7.34
CA LEU A 79 -16.33 17.84 -7.40
C LEU A 79 -15.10 18.11 -8.29
N GLY A 80 -14.38 17.11 -8.75
CA GLY A 80 -13.06 17.28 -9.37
C GLY A 80 -12.02 17.80 -8.37
N ALA A 81 -12.27 17.63 -7.08
CA ALA A 81 -11.33 17.95 -6.02
C ALA A 81 -10.36 16.78 -5.77
N ILE A 82 -9.21 17.09 -5.21
CA ILE A 82 -8.10 16.16 -5.06
C ILE A 82 -8.06 15.65 -3.62
N ALA A 83 -8.16 14.33 -3.42
CA ALA A 83 -7.96 13.71 -2.12
C ALA A 83 -6.46 13.63 -1.79
N VAL A 84 -6.05 14.17 -0.65
CA VAL A 84 -4.68 14.05 -0.12
C VAL A 84 -4.66 12.94 0.92
N LEU A 85 -3.94 11.86 0.61
CA LEU A 85 -3.84 10.71 1.50
C LEU A 85 -2.95 11.03 2.70
N MET A 86 -3.54 11.12 3.88
CA MET A 86 -2.85 11.45 5.12
C MET A 86 -2.89 10.26 6.08
N ASN A 87 -1.71 9.81 6.51
CA ASN A 87 -1.62 8.71 7.44
C ASN A 87 -2.09 9.12 8.86
N PRO A 88 -3.06 8.40 9.46
CA PRO A 88 -3.59 8.70 10.80
C PRO A 88 -2.53 8.71 11.92
N MET A 89 -1.41 8.03 11.70
CA MET A 89 -0.35 7.90 12.69
C MET A 89 0.77 8.95 12.53
N TYR A 90 0.67 9.84 11.54
CA TYR A 90 1.63 10.94 11.40
C TYR A 90 1.60 11.86 12.62
N LYS A 91 2.77 12.28 13.04
CA LYS A 91 2.93 13.30 14.07
C LYS A 91 2.81 14.70 13.46
N GLU A 92 2.65 15.69 14.31
CA GLU A 92 2.44 17.10 13.92
C GLU A 92 3.37 17.56 12.80
N ARG A 93 4.69 17.30 12.91
CA ARG A 93 5.68 17.72 11.92
C ARG A 93 5.47 17.08 10.55
N GLU A 94 5.16 15.78 10.53
CA GLU A 94 4.93 15.03 9.28
C GLU A 94 3.64 15.50 8.62
N LEU A 95 2.59 15.64 9.41
CA LEU A 95 1.29 16.08 8.93
C LEU A 95 1.33 17.51 8.39
N ARG A 96 1.98 18.43 9.12
CA ARG A 96 2.20 19.83 8.68
C ARG A 96 2.89 19.91 7.33
N HIS A 97 3.92 19.09 7.10
CA HIS A 97 4.62 19.05 5.80
C HIS A 97 3.64 18.70 4.66
N LEU A 98 2.77 17.70 4.84
CA LEU A 98 1.80 17.31 3.81
C LEU A 98 0.76 18.41 3.59
N ILE A 99 0.29 19.05 4.65
CA ILE A 99 -0.68 20.16 4.57
C ILE A 99 -0.08 21.33 3.76
N GLU A 100 1.13 21.74 4.09
CA GLU A 100 1.80 22.87 3.43
C GLU A 100 2.16 22.56 1.97
N ASP A 101 2.74 21.38 1.69
CA ASP A 101 3.13 20.97 0.33
C ASP A 101 1.92 20.78 -0.59
N SER A 102 0.86 20.15 -0.11
CA SER A 102 -0.38 19.97 -0.89
C SER A 102 -1.20 21.25 -1.01
N GLY A 103 -1.07 22.18 -0.07
CA GLY A 103 -1.96 23.33 0.08
C GLY A 103 -3.40 22.90 0.37
N ALA A 104 -3.59 21.91 1.24
CA ALA A 104 -4.91 21.41 1.61
C ALA A 104 -5.76 22.53 2.25
N ARG A 105 -7.02 22.68 1.76
CA ARG A 105 -7.98 23.67 2.26
C ARG A 105 -8.84 23.16 3.40
N GLY A 106 -9.02 21.84 3.51
CA GLY A 106 -9.78 21.20 4.58
C GLY A 106 -9.21 19.82 4.89
N ILE A 107 -9.55 19.30 6.05
CA ILE A 107 -9.13 17.96 6.49
C ILE A 107 -10.34 17.23 7.06
N LEU A 108 -10.57 15.99 6.60
CA LEU A 108 -11.44 15.02 7.25
C LEU A 108 -10.57 14.11 8.11
N ALA A 109 -10.77 14.10 9.42
CA ALA A 109 -9.98 13.36 10.36
C ALA A 109 -10.84 12.42 11.24
N ASP A 110 -10.23 11.34 11.74
CA ASP A 110 -10.81 10.58 12.85
C ASP A 110 -10.93 11.50 14.08
N ASP A 111 -12.03 11.38 14.82
CA ASP A 111 -12.34 12.23 15.97
C ASP A 111 -11.22 12.20 17.04
N SER A 112 -10.62 11.04 17.26
CA SER A 112 -9.50 10.87 18.19
C SER A 112 -8.24 11.63 17.79
N LEU A 113 -8.10 12.00 16.53
CA LEU A 113 -6.93 12.70 15.98
C LEU A 113 -7.09 14.22 15.95
N TYR A 114 -8.30 14.75 16.20
CA TYR A 114 -8.58 16.17 16.07
C TYR A 114 -7.56 17.09 16.75
N PRO A 115 -7.13 16.88 18.01
CA PRO A 115 -6.18 17.79 18.67
C PRO A 115 -4.83 17.87 17.95
N ALA A 116 -4.29 16.73 17.51
CA ALA A 116 -3.02 16.67 16.80
C ALA A 116 -3.12 17.27 15.40
N THR A 117 -4.26 17.03 14.72
CA THR A 117 -4.53 17.58 13.39
C THR A 117 -4.70 19.09 13.44
N ALA A 118 -5.42 19.61 14.44
CA ALA A 118 -5.59 21.04 14.65
C ALA A 118 -4.24 21.75 14.94
N ALA A 119 -3.38 21.14 15.75
CA ALA A 119 -2.04 21.65 15.99
C ALA A 119 -1.18 21.69 14.71
N ALA A 120 -1.24 20.63 13.89
CA ALA A 120 -0.53 20.57 12.63
C ALA A 120 -1.06 21.59 11.59
N ALA A 121 -2.37 21.83 11.57
CA ALA A 121 -3.02 22.76 10.64
C ALA A 121 -2.90 24.24 11.04
N ALA A 122 -2.56 24.54 12.28
CA ALA A 122 -2.49 25.91 12.77
C ALA A 122 -1.53 26.79 11.94
N GLY A 123 -2.04 27.92 11.42
CA GLY A 123 -1.28 28.85 10.59
C GLY A 123 -1.02 28.39 9.15
N THR A 124 -1.68 27.32 8.69
CA THR A 124 -1.65 26.84 7.30
C THR A 124 -2.88 27.36 6.51
N ALA A 125 -3.08 26.89 5.29
CA ALA A 125 -4.23 27.23 4.45
C ALA A 125 -5.51 26.43 4.80
N VAL A 126 -5.49 25.58 5.81
CA VAL A 126 -6.64 24.78 6.23
C VAL A 126 -7.71 25.69 6.84
N GLU A 127 -8.89 25.68 6.23
CA GLU A 127 -10.04 26.50 6.60
C GLU A 127 -10.97 25.79 7.62
N TRP A 128 -10.99 24.44 7.60
CA TRP A 128 -11.82 23.62 8.47
C TRP A 128 -11.21 22.22 8.69
N ILE A 129 -11.54 21.62 9.83
CA ILE A 129 -11.23 20.23 10.16
C ILE A 129 -12.52 19.54 10.55
N LEU A 130 -13.04 18.70 9.67
CA LEU A 130 -14.23 17.91 9.92
C LEU A 130 -13.86 16.60 10.56
N THR A 131 -14.63 16.14 11.54
CA THR A 131 -14.37 14.85 12.21
C THR A 131 -15.38 13.78 11.81
N THR A 132 -15.02 12.52 12.07
CA THR A 132 -15.88 11.35 11.93
C THR A 132 -15.38 10.22 12.81
N SER A 133 -16.22 9.24 13.09
CA SER A 133 -15.87 8.12 13.96
C SER A 133 -15.94 6.77 13.26
N GLY A 134 -14.96 5.91 13.50
CA GLY A 134 -14.98 4.52 13.05
C GLY A 134 -16.09 3.67 13.70
N LEU A 135 -16.80 4.19 14.68
CA LEU A 135 -17.97 3.52 15.31
C LEU A 135 -19.24 3.64 14.48
N GLU A 136 -19.28 4.57 13.51
CA GLU A 136 -20.41 4.73 12.60
C GLU A 136 -20.48 3.60 11.56
N TYR A 137 -21.64 3.43 10.94
CA TYR A 137 -21.91 2.42 9.90
C TYR A 137 -21.74 0.96 10.33
N GLN A 138 -21.65 0.67 11.65
CA GLN A 138 -21.59 -0.66 12.24
C GLN A 138 -22.17 -0.62 13.66
N ARG A 139 -22.45 -1.80 14.25
CA ARG A 139 -23.01 -1.93 15.61
C ARG A 139 -22.23 -2.89 16.50
N ARG A 140 -21.32 -3.68 15.90
CA ARG A 140 -20.55 -4.74 16.61
C ARG A 140 -19.64 -4.14 17.67
N ASN A 141 -19.01 -3.00 17.42
CA ASN A 141 -18.03 -2.35 18.30
C ASN A 141 -16.96 -3.34 18.81
N ASP A 142 -16.35 -4.08 17.87
CA ASP A 142 -15.38 -5.13 18.20
C ASP A 142 -14.28 -4.61 19.14
N PRO A 143 -14.14 -5.18 20.36
CA PRO A 143 -13.22 -4.65 21.36
C PRO A 143 -11.74 -4.84 20.99
N ARG A 144 -11.41 -5.70 20.01
CA ARG A 144 -10.05 -5.85 19.48
C ARG A 144 -9.63 -4.63 18.65
N ILE A 145 -10.59 -3.91 18.10
CA ILE A 145 -10.38 -2.71 17.29
C ILE A 145 -10.70 -1.44 18.08
N PHE A 146 -11.87 -1.41 18.72
CA PHE A 146 -12.39 -0.26 19.44
C PHE A 146 -12.13 -0.41 20.93
N HIS A 147 -10.95 -0.02 21.37
CA HIS A 147 -10.63 0.05 22.80
C HIS A 147 -11.40 1.24 23.39
N SER A 148 -12.00 1.05 24.56
CA SER A 148 -12.82 1.98 25.35
C SER A 148 -12.85 3.43 24.84
N ALA A 149 -13.98 3.86 24.33
CA ALA A 149 -14.15 5.21 23.79
C ALA A 149 -13.96 6.24 24.91
N VAL A 150 -12.77 6.83 24.97
CA VAL A 150 -12.63 8.14 25.61
C VAL A 150 -13.32 9.12 24.65
N PRO A 151 -14.33 9.90 25.12
CA PRO A 151 -14.95 10.91 24.27
C PRO A 151 -13.86 11.82 23.67
N ALA A 152 -13.73 11.80 22.36
CA ALA A 152 -12.80 12.68 21.67
C ALA A 152 -13.33 14.12 21.72
N PRO A 153 -12.45 15.15 21.76
CA PRO A 153 -12.87 16.52 21.63
C PRO A 153 -13.55 16.72 20.26
N SER A 154 -14.76 17.22 20.22
CA SER A 154 -15.45 17.55 18.98
C SER A 154 -14.79 18.74 18.27
N SER A 155 -14.69 18.67 16.94
CA SER A 155 -14.31 19.81 16.13
C SER A 155 -15.34 20.93 16.18
N PRO A 156 -14.94 22.21 16.23
CA PRO A 156 -15.87 23.33 16.11
C PRO A 156 -16.55 23.39 14.74
N ASP A 157 -15.96 22.76 13.71
CA ASP A 157 -16.50 22.69 12.35
C ASP A 157 -17.54 21.57 12.18
N GLY A 158 -17.76 20.77 13.23
CA GLY A 158 -18.73 19.68 13.27
C GLY A 158 -18.17 18.33 12.81
N ASP A 159 -19.08 17.43 12.47
CA ASP A 159 -18.78 16.09 12.00
C ASP A 159 -19.36 15.82 10.60
N MET A 160 -18.82 14.78 9.96
CA MET A 160 -19.20 14.41 8.58
C MET A 160 -20.67 13.98 8.48
N ALA A 161 -21.20 13.26 9.50
CA ALA A 161 -22.58 12.79 9.50
C ALA A 161 -23.56 13.97 9.53
N ALA A 162 -23.26 15.01 10.31
CA ALA A 162 -24.07 16.24 10.34
C ALA A 162 -24.06 16.97 8.99
N TRP A 163 -22.90 17.08 8.32
CA TRP A 163 -22.82 17.69 6.99
C TRP A 163 -23.59 16.90 5.94
N ILE A 164 -23.51 15.57 5.95
CA ILE A 164 -24.30 14.70 5.07
C ILE A 164 -25.80 14.87 5.34
N ALA A 165 -26.22 14.91 6.61
CA ALA A 165 -27.62 15.05 6.99
C ALA A 165 -28.21 16.41 6.57
N GLU A 166 -27.45 17.50 6.69
CA GLU A 166 -27.85 18.85 6.24
C GLU A 166 -28.15 18.90 4.74
N PHE A 167 -27.42 18.13 3.94
CA PHE A 167 -27.54 18.10 2.49
C PHE A 167 -28.18 16.81 1.93
N ALA A 168 -28.86 16.05 2.78
CA ALA A 168 -29.52 14.81 2.36
C ALA A 168 -30.46 15.03 1.16
N GLY A 169 -30.32 14.18 0.13
CA GLY A 169 -31.08 14.25 -1.12
C GLY A 169 -30.61 15.34 -2.10
N ARG A 170 -29.57 16.11 -1.78
CA ARG A 170 -28.95 17.07 -2.72
C ARG A 170 -27.81 16.41 -3.46
N LYS A 171 -27.49 16.97 -4.63
CA LYS A 171 -26.36 16.58 -5.47
C LYS A 171 -25.47 17.79 -5.76
N PRO A 172 -24.16 17.58 -5.97
CA PRO A 172 -23.30 18.65 -6.46
C PRO A 172 -23.66 19.00 -7.91
N ALA A 173 -23.17 20.12 -8.39
CA ALA A 173 -23.27 20.47 -9.81
C ALA A 173 -22.51 19.45 -10.66
N ASP A 174 -23.09 19.07 -11.81
CA ASP A 174 -22.42 18.18 -12.76
C ASP A 174 -21.11 18.79 -13.27
N ARG A 175 -20.06 17.97 -13.34
CA ARG A 175 -18.75 18.37 -13.84
C ARG A 175 -18.23 17.38 -14.88
N THR A 176 -17.64 17.92 -15.93
CA THR A 176 -16.92 17.11 -16.91
C THR A 176 -15.47 16.96 -16.45
N LEU A 177 -15.05 15.73 -16.23
CA LEU A 177 -13.70 15.39 -15.80
C LEU A 177 -12.96 14.61 -16.91
N ALA A 178 -11.65 14.78 -16.97
CA ALA A 178 -10.79 14.12 -17.94
C ALA A 178 -9.87 13.08 -17.27
N HIS A 179 -9.33 12.16 -18.07
CA HIS A 179 -8.31 11.21 -17.60
C HIS A 179 -7.09 11.89 -16.97
N SER A 180 -6.74 13.10 -17.43
CA SER A 180 -5.58 13.85 -16.95
C SER A 180 -5.80 14.57 -15.62
N ASP A 181 -7.05 14.68 -15.17
CA ASP A 181 -7.36 15.37 -13.92
C ASP A 181 -6.83 14.56 -12.73
N VAL A 182 -6.19 15.25 -11.79
CA VAL A 182 -5.61 14.61 -10.60
C VAL A 182 -6.73 14.26 -9.62
N ALA A 183 -6.83 12.98 -9.26
CA ALA A 183 -7.84 12.48 -8.32
C ALA A 183 -7.28 12.30 -6.90
N LEU A 184 -6.01 11.91 -6.77
CA LEU A 184 -5.33 11.68 -5.50
C LEU A 184 -3.93 12.29 -5.51
N LEU A 185 -3.49 12.81 -4.35
CA LEU A 185 -2.09 13.01 -4.01
C LEU A 185 -1.69 11.96 -2.98
N ALA A 186 -0.87 11.02 -3.40
CA ALA A 186 -0.29 10.01 -2.54
C ALA A 186 1.16 10.33 -2.25
N TYR A 187 1.51 10.51 -0.97
CA TYR A 187 2.87 10.89 -0.58
C TYR A 187 3.77 9.67 -0.45
N THR A 188 4.93 9.75 -1.10
CA THR A 188 5.94 8.69 -1.02
C THR A 188 6.59 8.67 0.35
N SER A 189 6.97 7.48 0.84
CA SER A 189 7.61 7.30 2.16
C SER A 189 9.06 7.82 2.26
N GLY A 190 9.51 8.62 1.28
CA GLY A 190 10.75 9.39 1.28
C GLY A 190 11.96 8.71 1.91
N THR A 191 12.49 7.64 1.31
CA THR A 191 13.69 6.97 1.82
C THR A 191 14.96 7.82 1.67
N THR A 192 14.91 8.91 0.88
CA THR A 192 16.07 9.75 0.55
C THR A 192 15.85 11.25 0.75
N GLY A 193 14.68 11.67 1.24
CA GLY A 193 14.36 13.10 1.42
C GLY A 193 12.97 13.32 1.99
N ALA A 194 12.43 14.53 1.87
CA ALA A 194 11.05 14.82 2.25
C ALA A 194 10.08 14.01 1.37
N PRO A 195 8.92 13.59 1.92
CA PRO A 195 7.86 12.95 1.14
C PRO A 195 7.46 13.82 -0.06
N LYS A 196 7.18 13.18 -1.20
CA LYS A 196 6.75 13.85 -2.42
C LYS A 196 5.35 13.37 -2.79
N GLY A 197 4.45 14.29 -3.12
CA GLY A 197 3.09 13.98 -3.54
C GLY A 197 3.06 13.51 -5.00
N ALA A 198 2.84 12.24 -5.25
CA ALA A 198 2.62 11.73 -6.60
C ALA A 198 1.21 12.08 -7.09
N MET A 199 1.09 12.59 -8.31
CA MET A 199 -0.18 13.03 -8.91
C MET A 199 -0.89 11.85 -9.57
N ASN A 200 -1.75 11.15 -8.84
CA ASN A 200 -2.51 10.03 -9.39
C ASN A 200 -3.78 10.55 -10.07
N THR A 201 -3.84 10.45 -11.40
CA THR A 201 -4.96 10.98 -12.18
C THR A 201 -6.13 9.99 -12.24
N HIS A 202 -7.33 10.49 -12.64
CA HIS A 202 -8.48 9.62 -12.93
C HIS A 202 -8.12 8.52 -13.91
N GLY A 203 -7.37 8.84 -14.98
CA GLY A 203 -6.93 7.88 -15.98
C GLY A 203 -5.97 6.83 -15.42
N ASN A 204 -5.00 7.22 -14.59
CA ASN A 204 -4.09 6.27 -13.94
C ASN A 204 -4.87 5.24 -13.10
N ILE A 205 -5.77 5.72 -12.24
CA ILE A 205 -6.55 4.88 -11.32
C ILE A 205 -7.49 3.96 -12.10
N LEU A 206 -8.20 4.48 -13.11
CA LEU A 206 -9.08 3.68 -13.98
C LEU A 206 -8.32 2.55 -14.67
N ASN A 207 -7.11 2.83 -15.20
CA ASN A 207 -6.28 1.81 -15.84
C ASN A 207 -5.85 0.73 -14.86
N VAL A 208 -5.41 1.11 -13.64
CA VAL A 208 -5.07 0.12 -12.60
C VAL A 208 -6.29 -0.68 -12.19
N ALA A 209 -7.42 -0.02 -11.91
CA ALA A 209 -8.65 -0.69 -11.48
C ALA A 209 -9.15 -1.71 -12.52
N ALA A 210 -9.20 -1.32 -13.80
CA ALA A 210 -9.61 -2.20 -14.89
C ALA A 210 -8.63 -3.38 -15.09
N THR A 211 -7.33 -3.09 -15.03
CA THR A 211 -6.28 -4.09 -15.21
C THR A 211 -6.27 -5.08 -14.04
N CYS A 212 -6.29 -4.58 -12.79
CA CYS A 212 -6.28 -5.44 -11.60
C CYS A 212 -7.57 -6.25 -11.48
N SER A 213 -8.73 -5.66 -11.76
CA SER A 213 -10.00 -6.40 -11.78
C SER A 213 -9.95 -7.60 -12.73
N ALA A 214 -9.46 -7.39 -13.96
CA ALA A 214 -9.33 -8.47 -14.94
C ALA A 214 -8.23 -9.47 -14.57
N TRP A 215 -7.08 -8.98 -14.08
CA TRP A 215 -5.95 -9.82 -13.67
C TRP A 215 -6.30 -10.71 -12.49
N MET A 216 -6.96 -10.18 -11.48
CA MET A 216 -7.40 -10.91 -10.28
C MET A 216 -8.64 -11.77 -10.54
N GLY A 217 -9.26 -11.65 -11.73
CA GLY A 217 -10.47 -12.39 -12.10
C GLY A 217 -11.67 -12.02 -11.23
N LEU A 218 -11.82 -10.75 -10.87
CA LEU A 218 -12.96 -10.28 -10.07
C LEU A 218 -14.27 -10.44 -10.84
N GLN A 219 -15.28 -10.92 -10.16
CA GLN A 219 -16.63 -11.15 -10.70
C GLN A 219 -17.65 -10.34 -9.89
N PRO A 220 -18.77 -9.92 -10.48
CA PRO A 220 -19.88 -9.34 -9.72
C PRO A 220 -20.29 -10.24 -8.55
N GLY A 221 -20.44 -9.65 -7.37
CA GLY A 221 -20.76 -10.38 -6.15
C GLY A 221 -19.55 -10.87 -5.34
N ASP A 222 -18.33 -10.73 -5.85
CA ASP A 222 -17.12 -11.00 -5.07
C ASP A 222 -16.96 -10.05 -3.87
N SER A 223 -16.23 -10.51 -2.88
CA SER A 223 -15.85 -9.70 -1.71
C SER A 223 -14.34 -9.49 -1.69
N VAL A 224 -13.92 -8.24 -1.68
CA VAL A 224 -12.50 -7.83 -1.60
C VAL A 224 -12.24 -7.21 -0.23
N LEU A 225 -11.31 -7.79 0.54
CA LEU A 225 -10.97 -7.27 1.86
C LEU A 225 -9.84 -6.24 1.75
N ALA A 226 -10.09 -5.04 2.24
CA ALA A 226 -9.07 -3.99 2.34
C ALA A 226 -8.18 -4.20 3.57
N VAL A 227 -7.10 -4.95 3.41
CA VAL A 227 -6.06 -5.06 4.44
C VAL A 227 -4.95 -4.02 4.25
N ALA A 228 -4.69 -3.55 3.04
CA ALA A 228 -3.82 -2.40 2.84
C ALA A 228 -4.53 -1.12 3.29
N PRO A 229 -3.84 -0.20 3.99
CA PRO A 229 -4.45 1.06 4.42
C PRO A 229 -4.91 1.92 3.24
N LEU A 230 -6.12 2.50 3.32
CA LEU A 230 -6.65 3.38 2.28
C LEU A 230 -5.87 4.69 2.15
N PHE A 231 -5.15 5.09 3.18
CA PHE A 231 -4.21 6.22 3.12
C PHE A 231 -2.88 5.91 2.40
N HIS A 232 -2.74 4.69 1.86
CA HIS A 232 -1.64 4.26 1.01
C HIS A 232 -2.17 3.92 -0.39
N ILE A 233 -1.35 4.13 -1.43
CA ILE A 233 -1.80 3.96 -2.82
C ILE A 233 -2.37 2.57 -3.12
N THR A 234 -1.84 1.51 -2.51
CA THR A 234 -2.36 0.14 -2.68
C THR A 234 -3.78 0.02 -2.15
N GLY A 235 -4.02 0.48 -0.92
CA GLY A 235 -5.37 0.48 -0.34
C GLY A 235 -6.34 1.37 -1.11
N ALA A 236 -5.93 2.60 -1.46
CA ALA A 236 -6.79 3.53 -2.19
C ALA A 236 -7.21 3.00 -3.57
N VAL A 237 -6.30 2.33 -4.29
CA VAL A 237 -6.55 1.94 -5.68
C VAL A 237 -6.92 0.46 -5.80
N ILE A 238 -6.10 -0.47 -5.29
CA ILE A 238 -6.40 -1.90 -5.45
C ILE A 238 -7.52 -2.35 -4.52
N ASP A 239 -7.43 -1.97 -3.23
CA ASP A 239 -8.41 -2.46 -2.26
C ASP A 239 -9.70 -1.64 -2.24
N ALA A 240 -9.71 -0.35 -2.67
CA ALA A 240 -10.91 0.48 -2.70
C ALA A 240 -11.44 0.75 -4.12
N ALA A 241 -10.71 1.50 -4.96
CA ALA A 241 -11.23 1.90 -6.28
C ALA A 241 -11.54 0.67 -7.18
N THR A 242 -10.68 -0.35 -7.17
CA THR A 242 -10.89 -1.55 -8.01
C THR A 242 -12.19 -2.28 -7.69
N PRO A 243 -12.48 -2.71 -6.43
CA PRO A 243 -13.73 -3.38 -6.13
C PRO A 243 -14.96 -2.49 -6.32
N LEU A 244 -14.86 -1.19 -6.01
CA LEU A 244 -15.96 -0.25 -6.22
C LEU A 244 -16.37 -0.17 -7.69
N LEU A 245 -15.42 -0.16 -8.62
CA LEU A 245 -15.69 -0.05 -10.05
C LEU A 245 -16.00 -1.40 -10.72
N ALA A 246 -15.58 -2.52 -10.11
CA ALA A 246 -15.78 -3.88 -10.62
C ALA A 246 -17.12 -4.52 -10.24
N ASP A 247 -18.02 -3.80 -9.56
CA ASP A 247 -19.30 -4.32 -9.04
C ASP A 247 -19.11 -5.48 -8.05
N THR A 248 -18.13 -5.32 -7.16
CA THR A 248 -17.84 -6.23 -6.05
C THR A 248 -18.07 -5.54 -4.70
N THR A 249 -18.03 -6.26 -3.60
CA THR A 249 -18.13 -5.68 -2.26
C THR A 249 -16.74 -5.35 -1.72
N LEU A 250 -16.49 -4.09 -1.38
CA LEU A 250 -15.34 -3.71 -0.57
C LEU A 250 -15.64 -4.01 0.91
N VAL A 251 -14.85 -4.87 1.52
CA VAL A 251 -14.95 -5.22 2.95
C VAL A 251 -13.86 -4.49 3.73
N MET A 252 -14.21 -3.88 4.84
CA MET A 252 -13.30 -3.10 5.69
C MET A 252 -13.42 -3.53 7.15
N VAL A 253 -12.31 -3.43 7.88
CA VAL A 253 -12.20 -3.82 9.30
C VAL A 253 -11.48 -2.75 10.14
N ASN A 254 -11.58 -1.49 9.77
CA ASN A 254 -10.93 -0.32 10.37
C ASN A 254 -9.39 -0.39 10.24
N ARG A 255 -8.73 -1.14 11.08
CA ARG A 255 -7.28 -1.39 11.05
C ARG A 255 -7.01 -2.89 11.03
N THR A 256 -5.83 -3.26 10.58
CA THR A 256 -5.43 -4.65 10.49
C THR A 256 -5.12 -5.22 11.89
N ASP A 257 -6.09 -5.91 12.46
CA ASP A 257 -5.89 -6.87 13.55
C ASP A 257 -5.95 -8.27 12.94
N PRO A 258 -4.93 -9.14 13.13
CA PRO A 258 -4.86 -10.41 12.42
C PRO A 258 -6.04 -11.34 12.71
N ALA A 259 -6.56 -11.37 13.93
CA ALA A 259 -7.70 -12.22 14.30
C ALA A 259 -9.00 -11.69 13.68
N VAL A 260 -9.20 -10.35 13.67
CA VAL A 260 -10.36 -9.74 13.01
C VAL A 260 -10.31 -9.96 11.51
N VAL A 261 -9.12 -9.92 10.89
CA VAL A 261 -8.95 -10.23 9.46
C VAL A 261 -9.32 -11.68 9.16
N VAL A 262 -8.90 -12.64 9.99
CA VAL A 262 -9.28 -14.07 9.84
C VAL A 262 -10.80 -14.25 9.94
N ASP A 263 -11.45 -13.60 10.92
CA ASP A 263 -12.90 -13.64 11.04
C ASP A 263 -13.59 -13.06 9.80
N ALA A 264 -13.11 -11.94 9.29
CA ALA A 264 -13.67 -11.29 8.10
C ALA A 264 -13.60 -12.18 6.85
N PHE A 265 -12.55 -13.00 6.67
CA PHE A 265 -12.46 -13.98 5.59
C PHE A 265 -13.64 -14.95 5.60
N ALA A 266 -14.00 -15.48 6.77
CA ALA A 266 -15.11 -16.42 6.91
C ALA A 266 -16.47 -15.70 6.82
N GLU A 267 -16.65 -14.58 7.54
CA GLU A 267 -17.94 -13.89 7.63
C GLU A 267 -18.39 -13.28 6.31
N HIS A 268 -17.47 -12.67 5.59
CA HIS A 268 -17.78 -11.98 4.34
C HIS A 268 -17.44 -12.78 3.09
N GLN A 269 -17.01 -14.06 3.25
CA GLN A 269 -16.63 -14.94 2.13
C GLN A 269 -15.64 -14.26 1.20
N ILE A 270 -14.53 -13.76 1.77
CA ILE A 270 -13.54 -12.98 1.03
C ILE A 270 -12.95 -13.80 -0.10
N THR A 271 -13.02 -13.24 -1.32
CA THR A 271 -12.52 -13.89 -2.54
C THR A 271 -11.15 -13.39 -2.95
N CYS A 272 -10.84 -12.12 -2.62
CA CYS A 272 -9.57 -11.48 -2.96
C CYS A 272 -9.13 -10.52 -1.85
N THR A 273 -7.81 -10.36 -1.68
CA THR A 273 -7.21 -9.28 -0.89
C THR A 273 -5.80 -8.99 -1.38
N THR A 274 -5.36 -7.75 -1.15
CA THR A 274 -3.98 -7.33 -1.42
C THR A 274 -3.40 -6.66 -0.18
N GLY A 275 -2.30 -7.22 0.35
CA GLY A 275 -1.67 -6.69 1.56
C GLY A 275 -0.15 -6.79 1.54
N SER A 276 0.51 -6.33 2.60
CA SER A 276 1.94 -6.58 2.80
C SER A 276 2.16 -8.02 3.29
N ILE A 277 3.34 -8.57 3.05
CA ILE A 277 3.71 -9.89 3.58
C ILE A 277 3.63 -9.94 5.12
N THR A 278 3.83 -8.80 5.78
CA THR A 278 3.71 -8.67 7.24
C THR A 278 2.30 -9.02 7.73
N VAL A 279 1.26 -8.64 6.98
CA VAL A 279 -0.14 -9.01 7.31
C VAL A 279 -0.33 -10.52 7.23
N PHE A 280 0.16 -11.16 6.18
CA PHE A 280 0.07 -12.62 6.03
C PHE A 280 0.88 -13.37 7.09
N ASN A 281 2.04 -12.86 7.45
CA ASN A 281 2.84 -13.40 8.57
C ASN A 281 2.08 -13.28 9.90
N ALA A 282 1.41 -12.16 10.15
CA ALA A 282 0.61 -11.97 11.35
C ALA A 282 -0.61 -12.92 11.38
N ILE A 283 -1.32 -13.07 10.24
CA ILE A 283 -2.40 -14.06 10.08
C ILE A 283 -1.90 -15.48 10.35
N TYR A 284 -0.71 -15.82 9.84
CA TYR A 284 -0.10 -17.13 10.06
C TYR A 284 0.13 -17.45 11.54
N GLN A 285 0.32 -16.44 12.40
CA GLN A 285 0.52 -16.60 13.84
C GLN A 285 -0.79 -16.68 14.64
N VAL A 286 -1.96 -16.42 14.03
CA VAL A 286 -3.26 -16.53 14.74
C VAL A 286 -3.51 -18.00 15.09
N PRO A 287 -3.65 -18.36 16.41
CA PRO A 287 -3.71 -19.76 16.83
C PRO A 287 -4.88 -20.53 16.19
N ASP A 288 -6.06 -19.90 16.16
CA ASP A 288 -7.31 -20.52 15.69
C ASP A 288 -7.53 -20.38 14.17
N ALA A 289 -6.59 -19.75 13.43
CA ALA A 289 -6.69 -19.65 11.99
C ALA A 289 -6.52 -21.03 11.33
N ALA A 290 -7.48 -21.40 10.51
CA ALA A 290 -7.53 -22.69 9.81
C ALA A 290 -7.88 -22.50 8.33
N ALA A 291 -7.61 -23.50 7.49
CA ALA A 291 -7.90 -23.48 6.05
C ALA A 291 -9.38 -23.15 5.74
N ALA A 292 -10.30 -23.54 6.63
CA ALA A 292 -11.72 -23.25 6.45
C ALA A 292 -12.05 -21.74 6.38
N HIS A 293 -11.29 -20.90 7.06
CA HIS A 293 -11.48 -19.45 6.99
C HIS A 293 -11.19 -18.89 5.59
N PHE A 294 -10.29 -19.52 4.85
CA PHE A 294 -9.82 -19.09 3.53
C PHE A 294 -10.48 -19.87 2.37
N ALA A 295 -11.54 -20.64 2.65
CA ALA A 295 -12.18 -21.50 1.65
C ALA A 295 -12.75 -20.75 0.42
N SER A 296 -13.17 -19.49 0.60
CA SER A 296 -13.64 -18.61 -0.46
C SER A 296 -12.52 -17.87 -1.20
N ALA A 297 -11.32 -17.82 -0.64
CA ALA A 297 -10.19 -17.05 -1.18
C ALA A 297 -9.68 -17.66 -2.49
N ARG A 298 -9.80 -16.91 -3.59
CA ARG A 298 -9.27 -17.30 -4.90
C ARG A 298 -7.91 -16.69 -5.18
N THR A 299 -7.74 -15.42 -4.82
CA THR A 299 -6.52 -14.68 -5.10
C THR A 299 -6.08 -13.86 -3.89
N LEU A 300 -4.93 -14.23 -3.34
CA LEU A 300 -4.25 -13.46 -2.30
C LEU A 300 -3.00 -12.85 -2.92
N TYR A 301 -2.86 -11.53 -2.81
CA TYR A 301 -1.70 -10.82 -3.32
C TYR A 301 -0.90 -10.17 -2.20
N SER A 302 0.42 -10.20 -2.35
CA SER A 302 1.31 -9.47 -1.45
C SER A 302 2.31 -8.63 -2.23
N GLY A 303 2.49 -7.39 -1.80
CA GLY A 303 3.41 -6.45 -2.41
C GLY A 303 4.04 -5.49 -1.41
N GLY A 304 4.84 -4.58 -1.95
CA GLY A 304 5.46 -3.52 -1.16
C GLY A 304 6.71 -3.90 -0.39
N ALA A 305 7.01 -5.18 -0.23
CA ALA A 305 8.24 -5.72 0.36
C ALA A 305 8.62 -7.03 -0.33
N PRO A 306 9.89 -7.48 -0.27
CA PRO A 306 10.29 -8.79 -0.71
C PRO A 306 9.53 -9.90 0.02
N ILE A 307 9.23 -10.99 -0.70
CA ILE A 307 8.51 -12.13 -0.14
C ILE A 307 9.45 -13.33 -0.18
N PRO A 308 9.84 -13.91 0.97
CA PRO A 308 10.64 -15.13 1.01
C PRO A 308 9.84 -16.32 0.41
N PRO A 309 10.43 -17.15 -0.45
CA PRO A 309 9.77 -18.35 -0.99
C PRO A 309 9.23 -19.28 0.12
N SER A 310 9.98 -19.42 1.23
CA SER A 310 9.59 -20.22 2.39
C SER A 310 8.29 -19.76 3.04
N THR A 311 8.06 -18.44 3.12
CA THR A 311 6.83 -17.88 3.69
C THR A 311 5.61 -18.24 2.85
N VAL A 312 5.70 -18.12 1.52
CA VAL A 312 4.60 -18.48 0.61
C VAL A 312 4.28 -19.96 0.70
N HIS A 313 5.30 -20.80 0.77
CA HIS A 313 5.16 -22.24 0.90
C HIS A 313 4.46 -22.63 2.20
N ALA A 314 4.94 -22.13 3.34
CA ALA A 314 4.35 -22.39 4.66
C ALA A 314 2.90 -21.94 4.76
N PHE A 315 2.56 -20.77 4.19
CA PHE A 315 1.20 -20.27 4.18
C PHE A 315 0.27 -21.18 3.36
N LYS A 316 0.74 -21.61 2.18
CA LYS A 316 0.00 -22.55 1.33
C LYS A 316 -0.21 -23.92 1.99
N GLU A 317 0.82 -24.45 2.66
CA GLU A 317 0.70 -25.73 3.39
C GLU A 317 -0.33 -25.65 4.52
N ARG A 318 -0.32 -24.55 5.29
CA ARG A 318 -1.22 -24.39 6.44
C ARG A 318 -2.66 -24.10 6.02
N PHE A 319 -2.87 -23.23 5.03
CA PHE A 319 -4.20 -22.68 4.70
C PHE A 319 -4.75 -23.12 3.35
N GLY A 320 -3.96 -23.80 2.52
CA GLY A 320 -4.37 -24.20 1.16
C GLY A 320 -4.39 -23.04 0.15
N ALA A 321 -4.12 -21.80 0.58
CA ALA A 321 -4.17 -20.60 -0.22
C ALA A 321 -2.76 -20.13 -0.60
N TYR A 322 -2.54 -19.77 -1.88
CA TYR A 322 -1.25 -19.28 -2.37
C TYR A 322 -1.19 -17.75 -2.36
N ILE A 323 -0.10 -17.18 -1.83
CA ILE A 323 0.15 -15.74 -1.86
C ILE A 323 0.92 -15.40 -3.13
N HIS A 324 0.27 -14.71 -4.05
CA HIS A 324 0.87 -14.22 -5.29
C HIS A 324 1.65 -12.94 -5.02
N ASN A 325 2.83 -12.80 -5.64
CA ASN A 325 3.59 -11.56 -5.56
C ASN A 325 3.00 -10.52 -6.51
N ILE A 326 2.95 -9.26 -6.07
CA ILE A 326 2.55 -8.11 -6.89
C ILE A 326 3.48 -6.93 -6.59
N PHE A 327 3.93 -6.25 -7.62
CA PHE A 327 4.87 -5.14 -7.51
C PHE A 327 4.26 -3.85 -8.05
N GLY A 328 4.53 -2.79 -7.34
CA GLY A 328 4.19 -1.43 -7.70
C GLY A 328 4.70 -0.43 -6.68
N MET A 329 4.51 0.82 -6.97
CA MET A 329 4.92 1.94 -6.13
C MET A 329 3.92 3.08 -6.24
N THR A 330 4.11 4.14 -5.50
CA THR A 330 3.20 5.29 -5.54
C THR A 330 3.17 5.92 -6.93
N GLU A 331 4.30 5.95 -7.59
CA GLU A 331 4.51 6.51 -8.93
C GLU A 331 3.89 5.65 -10.05
N THR A 332 3.54 4.41 -9.75
CA THR A 332 2.84 3.50 -10.68
C THR A 332 1.35 3.37 -10.37
N THR A 333 0.82 4.25 -9.54
CA THR A 333 -0.59 4.20 -9.07
C THR A 333 -0.94 2.83 -8.50
N SER A 334 -0.01 2.18 -7.84
CA SER A 334 0.01 0.83 -7.27
C SER A 334 0.58 -0.22 -8.23
N ALA A 335 -0.16 -1.28 -8.60
CA ALA A 335 0.37 -2.47 -9.26
C ALA A 335 0.67 -2.29 -10.74
N VAL A 336 1.83 -2.79 -11.18
CA VAL A 336 2.27 -2.81 -12.60
C VAL A 336 2.91 -4.13 -13.02
N ILE A 337 3.33 -4.99 -12.08
CA ILE A 337 3.86 -6.33 -12.33
C ILE A 337 3.19 -7.26 -11.34
N GLY A 338 2.79 -8.46 -11.74
CA GLY A 338 2.14 -9.40 -10.85
C GLY A 338 2.24 -10.84 -11.30
N VAL A 339 2.19 -11.76 -10.37
CA VAL A 339 2.11 -13.19 -10.65
C VAL A 339 0.69 -13.53 -11.10
N PRO A 340 0.51 -14.19 -12.24
CA PRO A 340 -0.83 -14.59 -12.71
C PRO A 340 -1.56 -15.48 -11.71
N PRO A 341 -2.89 -15.33 -11.56
CA PRO A 341 -3.69 -16.21 -10.70
C PRO A 341 -3.52 -17.69 -11.06
N GLY A 342 -3.41 -18.53 -10.04
CA GLY A 342 -3.24 -19.97 -10.21
C GLY A 342 -1.84 -20.42 -10.63
N VAL A 343 -0.92 -19.48 -10.84
CA VAL A 343 0.48 -19.76 -11.18
C VAL A 343 1.35 -19.53 -9.95
N GLN A 344 2.31 -20.43 -9.70
CA GLN A 344 3.34 -20.19 -8.70
C GLN A 344 4.49 -19.41 -9.31
N ALA A 345 4.94 -18.37 -8.61
CA ALA A 345 6.09 -17.58 -9.05
C ALA A 345 7.35 -18.45 -9.11
N PRO A 346 8.13 -18.38 -10.19
CA PRO A 346 9.43 -19.02 -10.24
C PRO A 346 10.40 -18.32 -9.28
N VAL A 347 11.40 -19.09 -8.84
CA VAL A 347 12.55 -18.59 -8.04
C VAL A 347 13.73 -18.48 -8.97
N ASP A 348 14.40 -17.33 -8.98
CA ASP A 348 15.63 -17.14 -9.73
C ASP A 348 16.76 -18.02 -9.15
N PRO A 349 17.33 -18.95 -9.92
CA PRO A 349 18.37 -19.85 -9.41
C PRO A 349 19.67 -19.14 -9.04
N ALA A 350 19.91 -17.94 -9.56
CA ALA A 350 21.13 -17.19 -9.30
C ALA A 350 21.06 -16.37 -8.01
N SER A 351 19.92 -15.74 -7.72
CA SER A 351 19.73 -14.88 -6.55
C SER A 351 18.87 -15.50 -5.44
N GLY A 352 18.16 -16.61 -5.71
CA GLY A 352 17.16 -17.16 -4.78
C GLY A 352 15.87 -16.34 -4.68
N SER A 353 15.76 -15.24 -5.42
CA SER A 353 14.64 -14.32 -5.33
C SER A 353 13.36 -14.88 -5.96
N LEU A 354 12.25 -14.80 -5.24
CA LEU A 354 10.93 -15.07 -5.80
C LEU A 354 10.57 -13.99 -6.83
N SER A 355 10.13 -14.41 -8.03
CA SER A 355 9.70 -13.46 -9.06
C SER A 355 8.57 -12.55 -8.56
N ILE A 356 8.63 -11.29 -8.95
CA ILE A 356 7.53 -10.32 -8.72
C ILE A 356 6.41 -10.46 -9.76
N GLY A 357 6.58 -11.31 -10.78
CA GLY A 357 5.58 -11.60 -11.80
C GLY A 357 5.95 -11.13 -13.19
N LEU A 358 4.92 -11.00 -14.02
CA LEU A 358 4.95 -10.50 -15.38
C LEU A 358 4.40 -9.07 -15.42
N PRO A 359 4.83 -8.21 -16.36
CA PRO A 359 4.20 -6.90 -16.57
C PRO A 359 2.69 -7.05 -16.80
N LEU A 360 1.91 -6.25 -16.09
CA LEU A 360 0.46 -6.20 -16.28
C LEU A 360 0.10 -5.62 -17.67
N PRO A 361 -1.11 -5.85 -18.19
CA PRO A 361 -1.53 -5.30 -19.48
C PRO A 361 -1.28 -3.79 -19.60
N ASN A 362 -0.78 -3.37 -20.74
CA ASN A 362 -0.39 -1.99 -21.09
C ASN A 362 0.84 -1.46 -20.33
N VAL A 363 1.55 -2.30 -19.57
CA VAL A 363 2.82 -1.95 -18.92
C VAL A 363 3.98 -2.51 -19.76
N THR A 364 4.98 -1.68 -20.00
CA THR A 364 6.28 -2.10 -20.54
C THR A 364 7.32 -2.02 -19.42
N ALA A 365 7.99 -3.14 -19.15
CA ALA A 365 9.12 -3.23 -18.24
C ALA A 365 10.40 -3.47 -19.03
N ARG A 366 11.49 -2.81 -18.67
CA ARG A 366 12.83 -3.01 -19.24
C ARG A 366 13.86 -3.00 -18.13
N ILE A 367 14.91 -3.77 -18.32
CA ILE A 367 16.12 -3.68 -17.49
C ILE A 367 17.11 -2.79 -18.26
N ILE A 368 17.62 -1.74 -17.61
CA ILE A 368 18.46 -0.74 -18.24
C ILE A 368 19.80 -0.57 -17.53
N ASP A 369 20.82 -0.16 -18.30
CA ASP A 369 22.10 0.27 -17.77
C ASP A 369 22.04 1.72 -17.23
N ALA A 370 23.16 2.22 -16.71
CA ALA A 370 23.26 3.59 -16.18
C ALA A 370 23.04 4.67 -17.26
N ALA A 371 23.28 4.35 -18.53
CA ALA A 371 23.05 5.24 -19.67
C ALA A 371 21.58 5.23 -20.16
N GLY A 372 20.77 4.28 -19.66
CA GLY A 372 19.37 4.10 -20.06
C GLY A 372 19.16 3.17 -21.25
N ASN A 373 20.18 2.43 -21.67
CA ASN A 373 20.06 1.43 -22.71
C ASN A 373 19.47 0.13 -22.15
N ALA A 374 18.60 -0.52 -22.93
CA ALA A 374 18.06 -1.81 -22.55
C ALA A 374 19.17 -2.88 -22.54
N LEU A 375 19.19 -3.67 -21.48
CA LEU A 375 20.08 -4.82 -21.31
C LEU A 375 19.43 -6.10 -21.84
N PRO A 376 20.22 -7.09 -22.27
CA PRO A 376 19.76 -8.43 -22.60
C PRO A 376 19.05 -9.13 -21.43
N PHE A 377 18.22 -10.13 -21.73
CA PHE A 377 17.62 -10.98 -20.72
C PHE A 377 18.68 -11.65 -19.83
N GLY A 378 18.40 -11.75 -18.54
CA GLY A 378 19.28 -12.31 -17.53
C GLY A 378 20.34 -11.35 -16.99
N GLU A 379 20.59 -10.21 -17.64
CA GLU A 379 21.52 -9.21 -17.12
C GLU A 379 20.85 -8.33 -16.05
N GLN A 380 21.67 -7.93 -15.04
CA GLN A 380 21.22 -7.06 -13.95
C GLN A 380 21.34 -5.58 -14.32
N GLY A 381 20.27 -4.84 -14.08
CA GLY A 381 20.25 -3.39 -14.25
C GLY A 381 19.10 -2.74 -13.49
N GLU A 382 18.84 -1.46 -13.74
CA GLU A 382 17.71 -0.75 -13.15
C GLU A 382 16.42 -1.15 -13.86
N LEU A 383 15.36 -1.43 -13.07
CA LEU A 383 14.02 -1.62 -13.63
C LEU A 383 13.44 -0.28 -14.06
N GLU A 384 13.14 -0.16 -15.36
CA GLU A 384 12.42 0.98 -15.94
C GLU A 384 11.03 0.55 -16.38
N LEU A 385 10.03 1.38 -16.09
CA LEU A 385 8.63 1.12 -16.36
C LEU A 385 8.00 2.22 -17.22
N SER A 386 7.07 1.85 -18.10
CA SER A 386 6.19 2.78 -18.80
C SER A 386 4.81 2.19 -19.01
N GLY A 387 3.80 3.04 -19.04
CA GLY A 387 2.41 2.62 -19.21
C GLY A 387 1.43 3.67 -18.68
N PRO A 388 0.14 3.49 -18.94
CA PRO A 388 -0.89 4.45 -18.50
C PRO A 388 -1.09 4.51 -16.98
N GLN A 389 -0.49 3.59 -16.22
CA GLN A 389 -0.49 3.57 -14.76
C GLN A 389 0.54 4.52 -14.15
N ILE A 390 1.55 4.97 -14.94
CA ILE A 390 2.60 5.86 -14.46
C ILE A 390 2.04 7.27 -14.28
N VAL A 391 2.25 7.85 -13.10
CA VAL A 391 1.81 9.22 -12.81
C VAL A 391 2.52 10.24 -13.69
N PRO A 392 1.92 11.40 -14.01
CA PRO A 392 2.57 12.44 -14.79
C PRO A 392 3.74 13.11 -14.07
N GLY A 393 3.81 12.97 -12.73
CA GLY A 393 4.90 13.53 -11.95
C GLY A 393 4.56 13.74 -10.48
N TYR A 394 5.39 14.52 -9.82
CA TYR A 394 5.21 14.94 -8.43
C TYR A 394 4.64 16.35 -8.34
N TRP A 395 3.71 16.54 -7.41
CA TRP A 395 3.09 17.83 -7.12
C TRP A 395 4.15 18.87 -6.75
N ASN A 396 4.08 20.04 -7.38
CA ASN A 396 5.00 21.15 -7.18
C ASN A 396 6.51 20.81 -7.24
N ASN A 397 6.89 19.67 -7.86
CA ASN A 397 8.29 19.23 -7.87
C ASN A 397 8.76 18.75 -9.27
N PRO A 398 8.89 19.68 -10.23
CA PRO A 398 9.29 19.35 -11.61
C PRO A 398 10.69 18.74 -11.69
N ASP A 399 11.62 19.17 -10.83
CA ASP A 399 12.99 18.64 -10.81
C ASP A 399 13.03 17.16 -10.40
N ALA A 400 12.27 16.79 -9.36
CA ALA A 400 12.16 15.39 -8.97
C ALA A 400 11.46 14.57 -10.07
N THR A 401 10.44 15.13 -10.72
CA THR A 401 9.76 14.50 -11.86
C THR A 401 10.73 14.21 -13.00
N ALA A 402 11.49 15.20 -13.42
CA ALA A 402 12.45 15.05 -14.51
C ALA A 402 13.54 14.00 -14.22
N ARG A 403 13.99 13.91 -12.95
CA ARG A 403 15.00 12.91 -12.55
C ARG A 403 14.44 11.49 -12.47
N THR A 404 13.21 11.35 -11.97
CA THR A 404 12.61 10.02 -11.71
C THR A 404 11.92 9.47 -12.95
N MET A 405 11.38 10.36 -13.81
CA MET A 405 10.56 9.99 -14.98
C MET A 405 11.07 10.67 -16.25
N PRO A 406 12.35 10.45 -16.64
CA PRO A 406 12.90 11.06 -17.86
C PRO A 406 12.14 10.55 -19.09
N GLY A 407 11.61 11.49 -19.90
CA GLY A 407 10.82 11.14 -21.08
C GLY A 407 9.54 10.36 -20.81
N GLY A 408 8.96 10.50 -19.61
CA GLY A 408 7.73 9.80 -19.20
C GLY A 408 7.94 8.33 -18.83
N ARG A 409 9.18 7.88 -18.66
CA ARG A 409 9.54 6.53 -18.25
C ARG A 409 10.01 6.54 -16.80
N LEU A 410 9.40 5.73 -15.97
CA LEU A 410 9.74 5.67 -14.55
C LEU A 410 10.99 4.83 -14.32
N ARG A 411 12.03 5.45 -13.76
CA ARG A 411 13.18 4.77 -13.17
C ARG A 411 12.86 4.42 -11.73
N THR A 412 12.76 3.12 -11.43
CA THR A 412 12.25 2.68 -10.12
C THR A 412 13.29 2.80 -9.00
N GLY A 413 14.57 2.80 -9.35
CA GLY A 413 15.69 2.67 -8.41
C GLY A 413 15.83 1.25 -7.83
N ASP A 414 15.08 0.29 -8.36
CA ASP A 414 15.23 -1.13 -8.04
C ASP A 414 16.15 -1.80 -9.06
N VAL A 415 17.09 -2.62 -8.56
CA VAL A 415 17.91 -3.49 -9.41
C VAL A 415 17.14 -4.77 -9.64
N ALA A 416 17.03 -5.15 -10.91
CA ALA A 416 16.24 -6.30 -11.32
C ALA A 416 16.94 -7.08 -12.46
N THR A 417 16.44 -8.29 -12.68
CA THR A 417 16.67 -9.08 -13.90
C THR A 417 15.33 -9.43 -14.53
N MET A 418 15.33 -9.73 -15.81
CA MET A 418 14.18 -10.28 -16.53
C MET A 418 14.65 -11.47 -17.35
N ASP A 419 13.92 -12.60 -17.27
CA ASP A 419 14.22 -13.78 -18.06
C ASP A 419 13.58 -13.73 -19.46
N GLU A 420 13.91 -14.69 -20.32
CA GLU A 420 13.38 -14.80 -21.68
C GLU A 420 11.86 -15.02 -21.75
N SER A 421 11.25 -15.49 -20.66
CA SER A 421 9.80 -15.67 -20.52
C SER A 421 9.09 -14.41 -20.01
N GLY A 422 9.86 -13.35 -19.69
CA GLY A 422 9.35 -12.06 -19.20
C GLY A 422 9.13 -11.99 -17.68
N TRP A 423 9.50 -13.03 -16.92
CA TRP A 423 9.46 -12.96 -15.46
C TRP A 423 10.49 -11.99 -14.93
N VAL A 424 10.04 -11.10 -14.04
CA VAL A 424 10.89 -10.06 -13.43
C VAL A 424 11.24 -10.47 -12.01
N TYR A 425 12.53 -10.29 -11.66
CA TYR A 425 13.06 -10.58 -10.32
C TYR A 425 13.73 -9.33 -9.77
N ILE A 426 13.28 -8.85 -8.63
CA ILE A 426 13.97 -7.76 -7.90
C ILE A 426 15.12 -8.37 -7.13
N VAL A 427 16.32 -7.91 -7.42
CA VAL A 427 17.52 -8.30 -6.69
C VAL A 427 17.60 -7.51 -5.37
N ASP A 428 17.60 -6.19 -5.45
CA ASP A 428 17.54 -5.28 -4.28
C ASP A 428 17.34 -3.82 -4.72
N ARG A 429 17.35 -2.90 -3.76
CA ARG A 429 17.43 -1.46 -4.01
C ARG A 429 18.85 -1.03 -4.35
N MET A 430 19.02 -0.27 -5.42
CA MET A 430 20.35 0.22 -5.86
C MET A 430 21.12 0.93 -4.74
N LYS A 431 20.43 1.70 -3.89
CA LYS A 431 21.02 2.45 -2.77
C LYS A 431 21.31 1.62 -1.51
N ASP A 432 20.79 0.41 -1.43
CA ASP A 432 20.97 -0.48 -0.27
C ASP A 432 22.09 -1.50 -0.50
N GLN A 433 22.69 -1.52 -1.69
CA GLN A 433 23.86 -2.34 -2.01
C GLN A 433 25.00 -2.08 -1.02
N ILE A 434 25.57 -3.17 -0.47
CA ILE A 434 26.68 -3.13 0.46
C ILE A 434 27.97 -3.38 -0.34
N ASN A 435 28.98 -2.56 -0.15
CA ASN A 435 30.27 -2.68 -0.82
C ASN A 435 31.33 -3.25 0.13
N VAL A 436 31.50 -4.55 0.12
CA VAL A 436 32.48 -5.25 0.96
C VAL A 436 33.78 -5.43 0.19
N SER A 437 34.78 -4.59 0.44
CA SER A 437 36.10 -4.66 -0.24
C SER A 437 36.02 -4.70 -1.77
N GLY A 438 35.07 -3.94 -2.35
CA GLY A 438 34.82 -3.92 -3.81
C GLY A 438 33.82 -4.97 -4.30
N TYR A 439 33.46 -5.95 -3.49
CA TYR A 439 32.42 -6.91 -3.81
C TYR A 439 31.05 -6.36 -3.43
N LYS A 440 30.10 -6.52 -4.36
CA LYS A 440 28.71 -6.11 -4.14
C LYS A 440 27.96 -7.21 -3.39
N VAL A 441 27.32 -6.85 -2.28
CA VAL A 441 26.44 -7.73 -1.52
C VAL A 441 25.06 -7.11 -1.48
N TRP A 442 24.08 -7.91 -1.83
CA TRP A 442 22.69 -7.50 -1.78
C TRP A 442 22.09 -7.93 -0.43
N PRO A 443 21.55 -6.98 0.37
CA PRO A 443 20.91 -7.30 1.65
C PRO A 443 19.91 -8.44 1.57
N ARG A 444 19.10 -8.45 0.53
CA ARG A 444 18.05 -9.44 0.34
C ARG A 444 18.59 -10.87 0.24
N GLU A 445 19.67 -11.08 -0.47
CA GLU A 445 20.29 -12.42 -0.60
C GLU A 445 20.67 -13.02 0.77
N VAL A 446 21.10 -12.16 1.68
CA VAL A 446 21.45 -12.57 3.04
C VAL A 446 20.21 -12.74 3.91
N GLU A 447 19.22 -11.85 3.75
CA GLU A 447 17.92 -11.94 4.43
C GLU A 447 17.17 -13.22 4.06
N ASP A 448 17.14 -13.59 2.78
CA ASP A 448 16.47 -14.81 2.30
C ASP A 448 17.07 -16.06 2.96
N VAL A 449 18.39 -16.14 3.10
CA VAL A 449 19.07 -17.23 3.83
C VAL A 449 18.71 -17.22 5.32
N LEU A 450 18.66 -16.04 5.96
CA LEU A 450 18.24 -15.94 7.37
C LEU A 450 16.80 -16.41 7.58
N TYR A 451 15.90 -16.16 6.64
CA TYR A 451 14.51 -16.63 6.69
C TYR A 451 14.36 -18.15 6.58
N GLU A 452 15.36 -18.87 6.07
CA GLU A 452 15.39 -20.34 6.07
C GLU A 452 15.63 -20.91 7.47
N HIS A 453 16.17 -20.12 8.40
CA HIS A 453 16.41 -20.59 9.76
C HIS A 453 15.09 -20.74 10.54
N PRO A 454 14.84 -21.92 11.20
CA PRO A 454 13.55 -22.22 11.82
C PRO A 454 13.08 -21.21 12.86
N ALA A 455 14.02 -20.62 13.60
CA ALA A 455 13.72 -19.66 14.67
C ALA A 455 13.50 -18.22 14.17
N VAL A 456 13.89 -17.88 12.94
CA VAL A 456 13.81 -16.50 12.44
C VAL A 456 12.38 -16.13 12.04
N TYR A 457 11.91 -15.02 12.57
CA TYR A 457 10.63 -14.43 12.21
C TYR A 457 10.81 -13.35 11.15
N GLU A 458 11.71 -12.38 11.37
CA GLU A 458 12.05 -11.35 10.41
C GLU A 458 13.55 -11.07 10.43
N ALA A 459 14.08 -10.68 9.28
CA ALA A 459 15.47 -10.31 9.12
C ALA A 459 15.61 -9.01 8.31
N ALA A 460 16.59 -8.21 8.67
CA ALA A 460 17.00 -7.02 7.92
C ALA A 460 18.53 -6.93 7.90
N VAL A 461 19.08 -6.71 6.70
CA VAL A 461 20.52 -6.63 6.48
C VAL A 461 20.90 -5.22 6.02
N VAL A 462 21.98 -4.71 6.57
CA VAL A 462 22.52 -3.37 6.26
C VAL A 462 24.04 -3.40 6.14
N GLY A 463 24.58 -2.50 5.33
CA GLY A 463 26.01 -2.18 5.35
C GLY A 463 26.33 -1.23 6.50
N MET A 464 27.33 -1.60 7.30
CA MET A 464 27.89 -0.73 8.34
C MET A 464 29.34 -0.40 8.00
N PRO A 465 29.82 0.83 8.29
CA PRO A 465 31.20 1.20 8.05
C PRO A 465 32.18 0.23 8.71
N ASP A 466 33.18 -0.23 7.95
CA ASP A 466 34.24 -1.12 8.40
C ASP A 466 35.60 -0.56 7.95
N ALA A 467 36.50 -0.36 8.89
CA ALA A 467 37.80 0.28 8.62
C ALA A 467 38.67 -0.50 7.60
N TYR A 468 38.51 -1.82 7.51
CA TYR A 468 39.28 -2.66 6.62
C TYR A 468 38.57 -2.96 5.31
N ARG A 469 37.25 -3.16 5.34
CA ARG A 469 36.43 -3.58 4.20
C ARG A 469 35.67 -2.46 3.50
N GLY A 470 35.72 -1.23 4.04
CA GLY A 470 34.84 -0.15 3.63
C GLY A 470 33.45 -0.29 4.25
N GLU A 471 32.75 -1.38 3.94
CA GLU A 471 31.50 -1.77 4.61
C GLU A 471 31.56 -3.24 5.05
N SER A 472 30.84 -3.55 6.11
CA SER A 472 30.61 -4.90 6.63
C SER A 472 29.13 -5.23 6.60
N VAL A 473 28.80 -6.48 6.29
CA VAL A 473 27.42 -6.97 6.32
C VAL A 473 27.01 -7.20 7.78
N VAL A 474 25.92 -6.57 8.18
CA VAL A 474 25.34 -6.67 9.53
C VAL A 474 23.86 -7.03 9.40
N ALA A 475 23.41 -8.02 10.16
CA ALA A 475 22.02 -8.45 10.20
C ALA A 475 21.37 -8.10 11.54
N TYR A 476 20.09 -7.75 11.47
CA TYR A 476 19.18 -7.62 12.61
C TYR A 476 18.04 -8.61 12.42
N VAL A 477 17.75 -9.40 13.45
CA VAL A 477 16.82 -10.53 13.38
C VAL A 477 15.85 -10.47 14.55
N SER A 478 14.57 -10.68 14.30
CA SER A 478 13.59 -11.02 15.33
C SER A 478 13.25 -12.51 15.26
N LEU A 479 12.94 -13.11 16.40
CA LEU A 479 12.68 -14.54 16.49
C LEU A 479 11.18 -14.83 16.62
N LYS A 480 10.77 -16.00 16.14
CA LYS A 480 9.41 -16.50 16.34
C LYS A 480 9.13 -16.72 17.83
N SER A 481 7.90 -16.49 18.25
CA SER A 481 7.49 -16.73 19.65
C SER A 481 7.83 -18.15 20.11
N GLY A 482 8.48 -18.26 21.28
CA GLY A 482 8.87 -19.52 21.84
C GLY A 482 10.11 -20.18 21.23
N HIS A 483 10.77 -19.51 20.26
CA HIS A 483 12.03 -19.98 19.67
C HIS A 483 13.21 -19.18 20.21
N THR A 484 14.37 -19.82 20.22
CA THR A 484 15.64 -19.22 20.60
C THR A 484 16.70 -19.51 19.53
N ALA A 485 17.57 -18.56 19.29
CA ALA A 485 18.78 -18.73 18.50
C ALA A 485 19.81 -17.69 18.98
N THR A 486 21.07 -18.06 19.02
CA THR A 486 22.13 -17.10 19.34
C THR A 486 22.63 -16.39 18.09
N GLU A 487 23.30 -15.26 18.28
CA GLU A 487 23.91 -14.49 17.18
C GLU A 487 24.96 -15.36 16.45
N GLU A 488 25.73 -16.14 17.19
CA GLU A 488 26.76 -17.05 16.65
C GLU A 488 26.16 -18.20 15.82
N GLU A 489 25.02 -18.75 16.26
CA GLU A 489 24.29 -19.78 15.51
C GLU A 489 23.80 -19.25 14.17
N LEU A 490 23.22 -18.01 14.16
CA LEU A 490 22.75 -17.37 12.93
C LEU A 490 23.91 -17.00 11.98
N ILE A 491 25.05 -16.55 12.51
CA ILE A 491 26.26 -16.31 11.73
C ILE A 491 26.77 -17.63 11.12
N ALA A 492 26.86 -18.71 11.91
CA ALA A 492 27.29 -20.01 11.43
C ALA A 492 26.36 -20.54 10.34
N PHE A 493 25.06 -20.44 10.54
CA PHE A 493 24.04 -20.86 9.57
C PHE A 493 24.18 -20.14 8.21
N THR A 494 24.39 -18.84 8.22
CA THR A 494 24.57 -18.04 6.99
C THR A 494 25.93 -18.30 6.35
N LYS A 495 27.00 -18.51 7.16
CA LYS A 495 28.35 -18.79 6.68
C LYS A 495 28.45 -20.11 5.91
N GLU A 496 27.66 -21.10 6.26
CA GLU A 496 27.60 -22.39 5.54
C GLU A 496 26.95 -22.28 4.15
N ARG A 497 26.10 -21.25 3.96
CA ARG A 497 25.25 -21.10 2.78
C ARG A 497 25.64 -19.96 1.86
N LEU A 498 26.44 -19.02 2.33
CA LEU A 498 26.85 -17.82 1.59
C LEU A 498 28.38 -17.75 1.41
N ALA A 499 28.80 -17.10 0.33
CA ALA A 499 30.19 -16.81 0.07
C ALA A 499 30.82 -15.99 1.22
N ALA A 500 32.12 -16.12 1.43
CA ALA A 500 32.85 -15.54 2.56
C ALA A 500 32.71 -14.02 2.71
N TYR A 501 32.44 -13.27 1.63
CA TYR A 501 32.26 -11.83 1.67
C TYR A 501 30.79 -11.43 1.89
N LYS A 502 29.82 -12.36 1.79
CA LYS A 502 28.37 -12.09 1.86
C LYS A 502 27.78 -12.31 3.25
N TYR A 503 28.22 -13.34 3.99
CA TYR A 503 27.61 -13.65 5.27
C TYR A 503 27.85 -12.53 6.30
N PRO A 504 26.86 -12.24 7.18
CA PRO A 504 26.95 -11.16 8.16
C PRO A 504 28.08 -11.42 9.16
N ARG A 505 28.83 -10.37 9.48
CA ARG A 505 29.89 -10.40 10.49
C ARG A 505 29.38 -10.20 11.89
N SER A 506 28.21 -9.58 11.98
CA SER A 506 27.48 -9.40 13.24
C SER A 506 26.00 -9.65 12.95
N VAL A 507 25.37 -10.36 13.86
CA VAL A 507 23.92 -10.56 13.88
C VAL A 507 23.41 -10.07 15.21
N TYR A 508 22.41 -9.21 15.22
CA TYR A 508 21.78 -8.72 16.43
C TYR A 508 20.36 -9.28 16.51
N VAL A 509 20.07 -10.02 17.59
CA VAL A 509 18.74 -10.47 17.91
C VAL A 509 18.03 -9.35 18.66
N ILE A 510 16.91 -8.87 18.12
CA ILE A 510 16.10 -7.77 18.67
C ILE A 510 14.63 -8.19 18.76
N ASP A 511 13.86 -7.56 19.63
CA ASP A 511 12.45 -7.93 19.83
C ASP A 511 11.59 -7.70 18.59
N ASP A 512 11.76 -6.56 17.91
CA ASP A 512 11.05 -6.22 16.67
C ASP A 512 11.91 -5.32 15.76
N LEU A 513 11.73 -5.48 14.45
CA LEU A 513 12.41 -4.63 13.47
C LEU A 513 11.66 -3.31 13.27
N PRO A 514 12.37 -2.17 13.12
CA PRO A 514 11.71 -0.91 12.82
C PRO A 514 11.02 -0.99 11.45
N LYS A 515 9.70 -0.74 11.44
CA LYS A 515 8.87 -0.84 10.24
C LYS A 515 8.16 0.46 9.95
N THR A 516 7.83 0.67 8.69
CA THR A 516 6.77 1.59 8.31
C THR A 516 5.43 0.96 8.68
N GLN A 517 4.39 1.75 8.67
CA GLN A 517 3.04 1.28 8.96
C GLN A 517 2.46 0.36 7.87
N THR A 518 3.06 0.35 6.70
CA THR A 518 2.78 -0.61 5.63
C THR A 518 3.61 -1.90 5.75
N GLY A 519 4.30 -2.10 6.88
CA GLY A 519 5.11 -3.28 7.15
C GLY A 519 6.50 -3.30 6.49
N LYS A 520 6.93 -2.20 5.84
CA LYS A 520 8.29 -2.13 5.26
C LYS A 520 9.33 -1.86 6.33
N ILE A 521 10.40 -2.65 6.34
CA ILE A 521 11.52 -2.47 7.27
C ILE A 521 12.26 -1.16 6.95
N ARG A 522 12.53 -0.37 7.99
CA ARG A 522 13.26 0.90 7.92
C ARG A 522 14.75 0.70 8.10
N ARG A 523 15.44 0.11 7.11
CA ARG A 523 16.89 -0.17 7.17
C ARG A 523 17.74 1.04 7.56
N ARG A 524 17.30 2.28 7.23
CA ARG A 524 18.02 3.51 7.62
C ARG A 524 18.10 3.71 9.13
N GLU A 525 17.09 3.26 9.88
CA GLU A 525 17.09 3.36 11.34
C GLU A 525 18.09 2.36 11.93
N LEU A 526 18.21 1.16 11.36
CA LEU A 526 19.17 0.14 11.75
C LEU A 526 20.62 0.57 11.52
N ARG A 527 20.90 1.34 10.45
CA ARG A 527 22.24 1.89 10.16
C ARG A 527 22.69 2.94 11.18
N LYS A 528 21.80 3.47 12.03
CA LYS A 528 22.09 4.51 13.02
C LYS A 528 22.29 3.99 14.43
N THR A 529 22.13 2.71 14.66
CA THR A 529 22.23 2.10 15.98
C THR A 529 23.59 1.42 16.12
N PRO A 530 24.69 2.10 16.50
CA PRO A 530 25.83 1.42 17.07
C PRO A 530 25.35 0.90 18.42
N LYS A 531 25.38 -0.39 18.68
CA LYS A 531 25.37 -0.85 20.06
C LYS A 531 26.71 -0.44 20.65
N GLU A 532 26.66 0.42 21.64
CA GLU A 532 27.67 0.44 22.68
C GLU A 532 27.71 -0.98 23.27
N GLY A 533 28.89 -1.61 23.19
CA GLY A 533 29.22 -2.92 23.71
C GLY A 533 29.18 -2.99 25.23
#